data_0a8d4d7c365d9e3119f5110437a24e4d
#
_entry.id   0a8d4d7c365d9e3119f5110437a24e4d
#
_cell.length_a   1.000
_cell.length_b   1.000
_cell.length_c   1.000
_cell.angle_alpha   90.00
_cell.angle_beta   90.00
_cell.angle_gamma   90.00
#
_symmetry.space_group_name_H-M   'P 1'
#
loop_
_entity.id
_entity.type
_entity.pdbx_description
1 polymer ?
#
loop_
_entity_poly.entity_id
_entity_poly.type
_entity_poly.pdbx_seq_one_letter_code
_entity_poly.pdbx_strand_id
1 'polypeptide(L)'
;MKYYRLYAATLFLLLLVLLSGFAAAQTVRINEVMSSNNAFVADEEGDFSDWLEIYNPNDTAVDLTNWGLSDKKGTPGKWLFPEVAIGPKSWMLIFADSKDRKQAVAHWETVVRRGQIWRYRVGASAIPAGWIQPGYDDSGWSQGASGIGFGDNDDATTVATGNISVFSRIAFTLADSAAVTAMILDIDYDDGFVAWLNGIEIARANLGQKGVQPAWNLAANPDHEANIYRGLPPDRFLIANFREALRSGRNLLAIQIHNNSTSSSDLSMIPFLSLGYTAPPADAAGSDPRLVLNKTHMHTNFAISASGETLLLSNGAGAIVDSITVPALPTDLSWARVPDGGNKWILAAVPTPGQANNSKEVVEKAAAAEFSKSGGFYQQPFTFTLSCPTPGATIRYTRDGSEPDSLSTLCSGPVSIGATTVIRARAFAPGLDPGPVITHTFILGQP
;
A
#
# COMPACT_ATOMS: atom_id res chain seq x y z
N MET A 1 -47.23 2.68 -50.49
CA MET A 1 -47.13 2.05 -49.15
C MET A 1 -45.81 1.27 -48.86
N LYS A 2 -45.05 0.81 -49.85
CA LYS A 2 -43.76 0.08 -49.59
C LYS A 2 -42.61 1.00 -49.18
N TYR A 3 -42.56 2.25 -49.64
CA TYR A 3 -41.48 3.19 -49.31
C TYR A 3 -41.55 3.80 -47.92
N TYR A 4 -42.73 3.98 -47.34
CA TYR A 4 -42.90 4.51 -45.96
C TYR A 4 -42.43 3.53 -44.89
N ARG A 5 -42.45 2.22 -45.15
CA ARG A 5 -41.94 1.18 -44.22
C ARG A 5 -40.41 1.13 -44.17
N LEU A 6 -39.74 1.45 -45.29
CA LEU A 6 -38.26 1.46 -45.35
C LEU A 6 -37.67 2.67 -44.60
N TYR A 7 -38.30 3.86 -44.68
CA TYR A 7 -37.87 5.06 -43.97
C TYR A 7 -38.13 4.98 -42.47
N ALA A 8 -39.18 4.35 -42.04
CA ALA A 8 -39.47 4.14 -40.63
C ALA A 8 -38.49 3.13 -39.99
N ALA A 9 -38.09 2.07 -40.72
CA ALA A 9 -37.11 1.11 -40.21
C ALA A 9 -35.67 1.69 -40.14
N THR A 10 -35.28 2.54 -41.12
CA THR A 10 -33.96 3.19 -41.11
C THR A 10 -33.91 4.31 -40.06
N LEU A 11 -35.00 5.05 -39.84
CA LEU A 11 -35.06 6.05 -38.79
C LEU A 11 -35.02 5.41 -37.38
N PHE A 12 -35.67 4.25 -37.21
CA PHE A 12 -35.64 3.48 -35.96
C PHE A 12 -34.29 2.87 -35.67
N LEU A 13 -33.54 2.37 -36.69
CA LEU A 13 -32.18 1.89 -36.57
C LEU A 13 -31.20 3.03 -36.28
N LEU A 14 -31.38 4.21 -36.90
CA LEU A 14 -30.55 5.40 -36.60
C LEU A 14 -30.82 5.95 -35.18
N LEU A 15 -32.07 5.88 -34.69
CA LEU A 15 -32.42 6.28 -33.33
C LEU A 15 -31.88 5.29 -32.28
N LEU A 16 -31.81 3.98 -32.60
CA LEU A 16 -31.20 2.97 -31.73
C LEU A 16 -29.66 3.08 -31.64
N VAL A 17 -29.02 3.53 -32.70
CA VAL A 17 -27.56 3.81 -32.72
C VAL A 17 -27.22 5.12 -31.99
N LEU A 18 -28.15 6.09 -31.96
CA LEU A 18 -28.00 7.34 -31.17
C LEU A 18 -28.35 7.20 -29.70
N LEU A 19 -28.98 6.08 -29.29
CA LEU A 19 -29.29 5.72 -27.89
C LEU A 19 -28.26 4.76 -27.25
N SER A 20 -27.23 4.33 -27.98
CA SER A 20 -26.00 3.90 -27.33
C SER A 20 -25.35 5.12 -26.73
N GLY A 21 -25.93 5.60 -25.63
CA GLY A 21 -25.34 6.63 -24.81
C GLY A 21 -23.91 6.19 -24.51
N PHE A 22 -22.95 6.95 -25.04
CA PHE A 22 -21.61 6.91 -24.48
C PHE A 22 -21.81 7.21 -22.99
N ALA A 23 -21.78 6.18 -22.15
CA ALA A 23 -21.60 6.40 -20.73
C ALA A 23 -20.34 7.26 -20.65
N ALA A 24 -20.51 8.54 -20.30
CA ALA A 24 -19.37 9.42 -20.12
C ALA A 24 -18.44 8.70 -19.15
N ALA A 25 -17.19 8.48 -19.55
CA ALA A 25 -16.22 7.82 -18.70
C ALA A 25 -16.24 8.54 -17.34
N GLN A 26 -16.54 7.80 -16.29
CA GLN A 26 -16.57 8.38 -14.95
C GLN A 26 -15.13 8.74 -14.59
N THR A 27 -14.93 9.87 -13.94
CA THR A 27 -13.60 10.27 -13.50
C THR A 27 -13.15 9.43 -12.31
N VAL A 28 -11.84 9.15 -12.22
CA VAL A 28 -11.23 8.65 -10.98
C VAL A 28 -11.54 9.63 -9.84
N ARG A 29 -11.83 9.10 -8.66
CA ARG A 29 -12.25 9.89 -7.50
C ARG A 29 -11.45 9.56 -6.26
N ILE A 30 -11.29 10.54 -5.37
CA ILE A 30 -10.88 10.29 -3.98
C ILE A 30 -12.03 9.53 -3.33
N ASN A 31 -11.76 8.36 -2.75
CA ASN A 31 -12.78 7.40 -2.33
C ASN A 31 -12.86 7.21 -0.83
N GLU A 32 -11.72 7.20 -0.15
CA GLU A 32 -11.63 7.07 1.31
C GLU A 32 -10.44 7.85 1.83
N VAL A 33 -10.54 8.41 3.04
CA VAL A 33 -9.48 9.22 3.67
C VAL A 33 -9.44 8.95 5.17
N MET A 34 -8.24 8.79 5.73
CA MET A 34 -7.97 8.74 7.15
C MET A 34 -6.91 9.77 7.50
N SER A 35 -7.27 10.78 8.31
CA SER A 35 -6.39 11.88 8.73
C SER A 35 -5.92 11.76 10.18
N SER A 36 -6.10 10.60 10.80
CA SER A 36 -5.62 10.28 12.15
C SER A 36 -5.50 8.76 12.26
N ASN A 37 -4.47 8.21 11.65
CA ASN A 37 -4.15 6.78 11.70
C ASN A 37 -3.16 6.52 12.85
N ASN A 38 -3.53 5.66 13.78
CA ASN A 38 -2.67 5.36 14.94
C ASN A 38 -2.39 3.85 15.09
N ALA A 39 -3.29 2.99 14.56
CA ALA A 39 -3.17 1.55 14.72
C ALA A 39 -3.82 0.74 13.58
N PHE A 40 -4.37 1.39 12.53
CA PHE A 40 -5.19 0.68 11.54
C PHE A 40 -4.35 0.05 10.42
N VAL A 41 -3.59 0.85 9.67
CA VAL A 41 -2.71 0.36 8.61
C VAL A 41 -1.36 1.05 8.69
N ALA A 42 -0.29 0.27 8.79
CA ALA A 42 1.07 0.76 8.73
C ALA A 42 1.58 0.79 7.28
N ASP A 43 2.46 1.72 6.99
CA ASP A 43 3.23 1.72 5.75
C ASP A 43 4.33 0.63 5.76
N GLU A 44 5.17 0.58 4.74
CA GLU A 44 6.25 -0.40 4.61
C GLU A 44 7.39 -0.22 5.62
N GLU A 45 7.44 0.89 6.34
CA GLU A 45 8.41 1.17 7.41
C GLU A 45 7.84 0.87 8.79
N GLY A 46 6.54 0.55 8.86
CA GLY A 46 5.82 0.30 10.11
C GLY A 46 5.22 1.55 10.73
N ASP A 47 5.26 2.70 10.03
CA ASP A 47 4.67 3.94 10.49
C ASP A 47 3.15 3.96 10.21
N PHE A 48 2.36 4.37 11.18
CA PHE A 48 0.92 4.59 11.03
C PHE A 48 0.68 6.01 10.50
N SER A 49 0.95 6.20 9.20
CA SER A 49 0.78 7.47 8.52
C SER A 49 -0.67 7.69 8.07
N ASP A 50 -1.10 8.95 7.95
CA ASP A 50 -2.37 9.30 7.31
C ASP A 50 -2.39 8.79 5.86
N TRP A 51 -3.57 8.53 5.33
CA TRP A 51 -3.69 8.01 3.98
C TRP A 51 -4.97 8.46 3.28
N LEU A 52 -4.94 8.40 1.98
CA LEU A 52 -6.09 8.53 1.13
C LEU A 52 -6.10 7.41 0.08
N GLU A 53 -7.29 7.10 -0.41
CA GLU A 53 -7.50 6.13 -1.46
C GLU A 53 -8.23 6.78 -2.63
N ILE A 54 -7.79 6.48 -3.85
CA ILE A 54 -8.52 6.83 -5.06
C ILE A 54 -9.15 5.57 -5.68
N TYR A 55 -10.28 5.75 -6.36
CA TYR A 55 -11.03 4.68 -7.01
C TYR A 55 -11.26 4.99 -8.49
N ASN A 56 -11.03 3.98 -9.34
CA ASN A 56 -11.37 4.02 -10.76
C ASN A 56 -12.73 3.34 -10.99
N PRO A 57 -13.80 4.09 -11.25
CA PRO A 57 -15.14 3.54 -11.51
C PRO A 57 -15.34 3.00 -12.94
N ASN A 58 -14.33 3.09 -13.82
CA ASN A 58 -14.43 2.65 -15.20
C ASN A 58 -14.17 1.15 -15.35
N ASP A 59 -14.64 0.57 -16.47
CA ASP A 59 -14.35 -0.81 -16.87
C ASP A 59 -12.98 -0.95 -17.60
N THR A 60 -12.23 0.14 -17.71
CA THR A 60 -10.87 0.20 -18.30
C THR A 60 -9.90 0.85 -17.35
N ALA A 61 -8.62 0.53 -17.48
CA ALA A 61 -7.56 1.20 -16.74
C ALA A 61 -7.49 2.69 -17.12
N VAL A 62 -7.10 3.53 -16.16
CA VAL A 62 -6.87 4.97 -16.36
C VAL A 62 -5.41 5.28 -16.08
N ASP A 63 -4.74 5.90 -17.05
CA ASP A 63 -3.39 6.42 -16.89
C ASP A 63 -3.43 7.67 -15.98
N LEU A 64 -2.69 7.62 -14.89
CA LEU A 64 -2.58 8.70 -13.90
C LEU A 64 -1.30 9.53 -14.06
N THR A 65 -0.50 9.28 -15.11
CA THR A 65 0.74 10.01 -15.35
C THR A 65 0.51 11.52 -15.32
N ASN A 66 1.26 12.21 -14.45
CA ASN A 66 1.14 13.66 -14.18
C ASN A 66 -0.22 14.14 -13.63
N TRP A 67 -1.10 13.25 -13.22
CA TRP A 67 -2.23 13.67 -12.39
C TRP A 67 -1.71 14.24 -11.07
N GLY A 68 -2.50 15.09 -10.41
CA GLY A 68 -2.05 15.76 -9.18
C GLY A 68 -2.96 15.50 -7.99
N LEU A 69 -2.35 15.31 -6.82
CA LEU A 69 -2.98 15.39 -5.51
C LEU A 69 -2.52 16.64 -4.79
N SER A 70 -3.42 17.28 -4.03
CA SER A 70 -3.09 18.47 -3.26
C SER A 70 -4.01 18.69 -2.06
N ASP A 71 -3.42 19.23 -1.00
CA ASP A 71 -4.07 19.80 0.18
C ASP A 71 -4.31 21.32 0.04
N LYS A 72 -4.00 21.92 -1.15
CA LYS A 72 -4.07 23.38 -1.37
C LYS A 72 -4.84 23.73 -2.64
N LYS A 73 -5.91 24.49 -2.50
CA LYS A 73 -6.76 24.94 -3.64
C LYS A 73 -5.98 25.67 -4.75
N GLY A 74 -4.95 26.44 -4.40
CA GLY A 74 -4.15 27.20 -5.37
C GLY A 74 -3.08 26.40 -6.12
N THR A 75 -2.85 25.13 -5.77
CA THR A 75 -1.77 24.31 -6.31
C THR A 75 -2.27 22.88 -6.54
N PRO A 76 -3.17 22.62 -7.50
CA PRO A 76 -3.79 21.31 -7.70
C PRO A 76 -2.78 20.19 -8.03
N GLY A 77 -1.60 20.54 -8.60
CA GLY A 77 -0.49 19.62 -8.88
C GLY A 77 0.61 19.65 -7.82
N LYS A 78 0.31 19.86 -6.54
CA LYS A 78 1.33 19.91 -5.47
C LYS A 78 2.17 18.64 -5.40
N TRP A 79 1.54 17.49 -5.59
CA TRP A 79 2.19 16.20 -5.75
C TRP A 79 1.67 15.55 -7.04
N LEU A 80 2.58 15.12 -7.91
CA LEU A 80 2.24 14.52 -9.19
C LEU A 80 2.46 13.01 -9.15
N PHE A 81 1.49 12.26 -9.66
CA PHE A 81 1.64 10.83 -9.88
C PHE A 81 2.78 10.56 -10.86
N PRO A 82 3.59 9.52 -10.62
CA PRO A 82 4.55 9.03 -11.59
C PRO A 82 3.84 8.38 -12.78
N GLU A 83 4.59 7.78 -13.68
CA GLU A 83 4.06 6.91 -14.74
C GLU A 83 3.41 5.67 -14.08
N VAL A 84 2.09 5.71 -13.89
CA VAL A 84 1.29 4.68 -13.24
C VAL A 84 -0.15 4.71 -13.74
N ALA A 85 -0.79 3.54 -13.83
CA ALA A 85 -2.20 3.41 -14.15
C ALA A 85 -2.97 2.77 -12.99
N ILE A 86 -4.23 3.17 -12.81
CA ILE A 86 -5.16 2.49 -11.92
C ILE A 86 -6.08 1.56 -12.73
N GLY A 87 -6.10 0.28 -12.36
CA GLY A 87 -6.89 -0.74 -13.04
C GLY A 87 -8.40 -0.47 -13.06
N PRO A 88 -9.18 -1.21 -13.86
CA PRO A 88 -10.64 -1.08 -13.88
C PRO A 88 -11.23 -1.51 -12.53
N LYS A 89 -12.25 -0.77 -12.05
CA LYS A 89 -12.93 -1.05 -10.76
C LYS A 89 -11.96 -1.33 -9.60
N SER A 90 -10.85 -0.57 -9.55
CA SER A 90 -9.77 -0.80 -8.60
C SER A 90 -9.53 0.42 -7.72
N TRP A 91 -8.92 0.16 -6.58
CA TRP A 91 -8.53 1.15 -5.58
C TRP A 91 -7.01 1.31 -5.58
N MET A 92 -6.54 2.48 -5.20
CA MET A 92 -5.11 2.77 -5.03
C MET A 92 -4.91 3.56 -3.73
N LEU A 93 -4.28 2.92 -2.76
CA LEU A 93 -3.91 3.51 -1.48
C LEU A 93 -2.64 4.35 -1.64
N ILE A 94 -2.65 5.55 -1.05
CA ILE A 94 -1.53 6.50 -1.05
C ILE A 94 -1.38 7.04 0.37
N PHE A 95 -0.20 6.92 0.97
CA PHE A 95 0.09 7.53 2.25
C PHE A 95 0.32 9.04 2.10
N ALA A 96 -0.17 9.81 3.05
CA ALA A 96 -0.07 11.27 3.06
C ALA A 96 0.76 11.71 4.29
N ASP A 97 2.09 11.64 4.17
CA ASP A 97 3.03 11.77 5.28
C ASP A 97 4.29 12.58 4.95
N SER A 98 4.31 13.25 3.82
CA SER A 98 5.43 14.10 3.36
C SER A 98 6.71 13.34 2.96
N LYS A 99 6.71 12.01 2.85
CA LYS A 99 7.89 11.23 2.44
C LYS A 99 8.21 11.38 0.95
N ASP A 100 7.28 11.87 0.12
CA ASP A 100 7.41 12.13 -1.34
C ASP A 100 7.94 10.93 -2.13
N ARG A 101 7.42 9.74 -1.86
CA ARG A 101 7.77 8.52 -2.60
C ARG A 101 6.80 8.27 -3.73
N LYS A 102 7.32 8.08 -4.93
CA LYS A 102 6.52 7.87 -6.14
C LYS A 102 6.52 6.44 -6.64
N GLN A 103 7.25 5.54 -5.98
CA GLN A 103 7.30 4.13 -6.34
C GLN A 103 6.32 3.32 -5.50
N ALA A 104 5.43 2.59 -6.18
CA ALA A 104 4.55 1.60 -5.56
C ALA A 104 4.89 0.22 -6.11
N VAL A 105 4.99 -0.77 -5.22
CA VAL A 105 5.19 -2.17 -5.59
C VAL A 105 4.14 -3.02 -4.90
N ALA A 106 3.23 -3.58 -5.67
CA ALA A 106 2.24 -4.52 -5.19
C ALA A 106 2.66 -5.98 -5.36
N HIS A 107 3.63 -6.23 -6.24
CA HIS A 107 4.12 -7.57 -6.57
C HIS A 107 5.61 -7.55 -6.90
N TRP A 108 6.34 -8.56 -6.41
CA TRP A 108 7.76 -8.77 -6.69
C TRP A 108 7.99 -10.06 -7.48
N GLU A 109 8.80 -9.98 -8.55
CA GLU A 109 9.34 -11.12 -9.29
C GLU A 109 10.85 -11.21 -9.12
N THR A 110 11.36 -12.32 -8.59
CA THR A 110 12.80 -12.57 -8.59
C THR A 110 13.19 -13.25 -9.90
N VAL A 111 13.81 -12.53 -10.82
CA VAL A 111 14.20 -12.98 -12.17
C VAL A 111 15.56 -13.67 -12.20
N VAL A 112 16.45 -13.34 -11.25
CA VAL A 112 17.70 -14.08 -11.01
C VAL A 112 17.65 -14.64 -9.59
N ARG A 113 17.87 -15.95 -9.46
CA ARG A 113 17.71 -16.71 -8.21
C ARG A 113 18.94 -17.58 -7.92
N ARG A 114 19.15 -17.91 -6.65
CA ARG A 114 20.13 -18.92 -6.24
C ARG A 114 19.88 -20.24 -6.99
N GLY A 115 20.98 -20.88 -7.42
CA GLY A 115 20.95 -22.17 -8.10
C GLY A 115 20.74 -22.11 -9.62
N GLN A 116 20.46 -20.94 -10.20
CA GLN A 116 20.46 -20.79 -11.66
C GLN A 116 21.87 -20.96 -12.23
N ILE A 117 21.97 -21.43 -13.49
CA ILE A 117 23.23 -21.68 -14.16
C ILE A 117 23.81 -20.38 -14.72
N TRP A 118 25.01 -20.06 -14.30
CA TRP A 118 25.79 -18.93 -14.75
C TRP A 118 26.93 -19.38 -15.66
N ARG A 119 27.36 -18.48 -16.57
CA ARG A 119 28.67 -18.53 -17.18
C ARG A 119 29.64 -17.82 -16.26
N TYR A 120 30.78 -18.48 -15.91
CA TYR A 120 31.76 -17.87 -15.04
C TYR A 120 33.19 -18.14 -15.50
N ARG A 121 34.09 -17.26 -15.09
CA ARG A 121 35.55 -17.36 -15.33
C ARG A 121 36.31 -16.86 -14.10
N VAL A 122 37.26 -17.69 -13.63
CA VAL A 122 38.18 -17.27 -12.57
C VAL A 122 39.18 -16.28 -13.12
N GLY A 123 39.46 -15.21 -12.38
CA GLY A 123 40.36 -14.13 -12.76
C GLY A 123 41.83 -14.57 -12.68
N ALA A 124 42.39 -14.98 -13.82
CA ALA A 124 43.80 -15.30 -13.95
C ALA A 124 44.55 -14.35 -14.88
N SER A 125 43.82 -13.51 -15.62
CA SER A 125 44.36 -12.50 -16.55
C SER A 125 43.27 -11.47 -16.86
N ALA A 126 43.68 -10.36 -17.48
CA ALA A 126 42.74 -9.33 -17.93
C ALA A 126 41.70 -9.90 -18.89
N ILE A 127 40.45 -9.49 -18.70
CA ILE A 127 39.30 -9.79 -19.58
C ILE A 127 38.98 -8.55 -20.37
N PRO A 128 38.65 -8.64 -21.70
CA PRO A 128 38.24 -7.51 -22.49
C PRO A 128 37.06 -6.76 -21.84
N ALA A 129 37.08 -5.44 -21.81
CA ALA A 129 36.06 -4.60 -21.15
C ALA A 129 34.63 -4.87 -21.64
N GLY A 130 34.44 -5.40 -22.86
CA GLY A 130 33.14 -5.77 -23.42
C GLY A 130 32.45 -6.96 -22.76
N TRP A 131 33.10 -7.66 -21.81
CA TRP A 131 32.52 -8.83 -21.16
C TRP A 131 31.20 -8.53 -20.39
N ILE A 132 30.96 -7.28 -20.01
CA ILE A 132 29.72 -6.82 -19.39
C ILE A 132 28.56 -6.58 -20.38
N GLN A 133 28.82 -6.68 -21.69
CA GLN A 133 27.84 -6.39 -22.75
C GLN A 133 27.10 -7.66 -23.17
N PRO A 134 25.79 -7.56 -23.53
CA PRO A 134 24.97 -8.70 -23.97
C PRO A 134 25.53 -9.47 -25.19
N GLY A 135 26.29 -8.81 -26.07
CA GLY A 135 26.85 -9.39 -27.29
C GLY A 135 28.23 -10.04 -27.13
N TYR A 136 28.80 -10.05 -25.94
CA TYR A 136 30.10 -10.69 -25.69
C TYR A 136 29.99 -12.21 -25.79
N ASP A 137 30.95 -12.83 -26.48
CA ASP A 137 31.05 -14.29 -26.58
C ASP A 137 31.67 -14.89 -25.32
N ASP A 138 30.84 -15.53 -24.51
CA ASP A 138 31.21 -16.24 -23.30
C ASP A 138 31.16 -17.78 -23.48
N SER A 139 31.11 -18.26 -24.70
CA SER A 139 31.00 -19.72 -24.99
C SER A 139 32.15 -20.54 -24.41
N GLY A 140 33.35 -19.94 -24.28
CA GLY A 140 34.51 -20.55 -23.65
C GLY A 140 34.56 -20.46 -22.12
N TRP A 141 33.54 -19.87 -21.46
CA TRP A 141 33.50 -19.79 -20.01
C TRP A 141 32.90 -21.07 -19.39
N SER A 142 33.33 -21.40 -18.17
CA SER A 142 32.71 -22.48 -17.39
C SER A 142 31.26 -22.23 -17.08
N GLN A 143 30.51 -23.26 -16.74
CA GLN A 143 29.14 -23.17 -16.27
C GLN A 143 29.01 -23.73 -14.88
N GLY A 144 28.19 -23.08 -14.04
CA GLY A 144 27.89 -23.54 -12.70
C GLY A 144 26.67 -22.86 -12.12
N ALA A 145 26.04 -23.51 -11.17
CA ALA A 145 24.93 -22.95 -10.41
C ALA A 145 25.45 -21.88 -9.42
N SER A 146 24.74 -20.77 -9.23
CA SER A 146 25.03 -19.84 -8.12
C SER A 146 24.61 -20.49 -6.78
N GLY A 147 25.28 -20.36 -5.55
CA GLY A 147 26.54 -19.64 -5.28
C GLY A 147 27.77 -20.20 -5.97
N ILE A 148 28.58 -19.28 -6.34
CA ILE A 148 29.88 -19.56 -6.95
C ILE A 148 30.96 -19.00 -6.00
N GLY A 149 31.78 -19.89 -5.44
CA GLY A 149 32.76 -19.47 -4.46
C GLY A 149 33.55 -20.65 -3.88
N PHE A 150 34.03 -20.52 -2.67
CA PHE A 150 34.64 -21.54 -1.86
C PHE A 150 34.68 -21.12 -0.38
N GLY A 151 34.71 -22.08 0.54
CA GLY A 151 34.97 -21.87 1.98
C GLY A 151 33.79 -22.18 2.89
N ASP A 152 32.62 -21.56 2.66
CA ASP A 152 31.49 -21.51 3.62
C ASP A 152 30.52 -22.70 3.55
N ASN A 153 30.70 -23.62 2.61
CA ASN A 153 29.83 -24.77 2.35
C ASN A 153 28.41 -24.39 1.87
N ASP A 154 28.18 -23.18 1.39
CA ASP A 154 26.94 -22.73 0.84
C ASP A 154 26.99 -22.52 -0.69
N ASP A 155 28.14 -22.69 -1.30
CA ASP A 155 28.39 -22.64 -2.73
C ASP A 155 27.94 -23.91 -3.46
N ALA A 156 27.10 -23.75 -4.48
CA ALA A 156 26.73 -24.86 -5.37
C ALA A 156 27.80 -25.13 -6.43
N THR A 157 28.66 -24.16 -6.72
CA THR A 157 29.78 -24.25 -7.64
C THR A 157 31.06 -23.81 -6.95
N THR A 158 31.92 -24.78 -6.63
CA THR A 158 33.19 -24.49 -5.98
C THR A 158 34.27 -24.10 -7.01
N VAL A 159 34.95 -22.98 -6.79
CA VAL A 159 36.14 -22.55 -7.53
C VAL A 159 37.39 -22.82 -6.70
N ALA A 160 38.56 -22.86 -7.35
CA ALA A 160 39.82 -23.10 -6.62
C ALA A 160 40.11 -21.94 -5.66
N THR A 161 40.72 -22.25 -4.53
CA THR A 161 41.23 -21.25 -3.55
C THR A 161 42.41 -20.46 -4.11
N GLY A 162 42.75 -19.34 -3.51
CA GLY A 162 43.87 -18.51 -3.90
C GLY A 162 43.63 -17.57 -5.09
N ASN A 163 42.37 -17.39 -5.48
CA ASN A 163 41.97 -16.49 -6.54
C ASN A 163 41.47 -15.15 -5.96
N ILE A 164 41.86 -14.05 -6.60
CA ILE A 164 41.38 -12.71 -6.23
C ILE A 164 39.96 -12.46 -6.77
N SER A 165 39.62 -12.96 -7.97
CA SER A 165 38.35 -12.57 -8.60
C SER A 165 37.67 -13.69 -9.36
N VAL A 166 36.36 -13.60 -9.47
CA VAL A 166 35.51 -14.40 -10.35
C VAL A 166 34.61 -13.47 -11.14
N PHE A 167 34.49 -13.69 -12.45
CA PHE A 167 33.63 -13.01 -13.38
C PHE A 167 32.45 -13.91 -13.75
N SER A 168 31.24 -13.41 -13.62
CA SER A 168 30.04 -14.24 -13.77
C SER A 168 28.99 -13.50 -14.60
N ARG A 169 28.23 -14.26 -15.42
CA ARG A 169 27.22 -13.74 -16.33
C ARG A 169 25.99 -14.64 -16.37
N ILE A 170 24.80 -14.01 -16.35
CA ILE A 170 23.53 -14.70 -16.58
C ILE A 170 22.62 -13.85 -17.44
N ALA A 171 21.92 -14.48 -18.37
CA ALA A 171 20.88 -13.83 -19.16
C ALA A 171 19.49 -14.20 -18.63
N PHE A 172 18.57 -13.23 -18.63
CA PHE A 172 17.16 -13.42 -18.37
C PHE A 172 16.32 -12.67 -19.40
N THR A 173 15.05 -13.01 -19.54
CA THR A 173 14.12 -12.37 -20.49
C THR A 173 13.02 -11.67 -19.72
N LEU A 174 12.64 -10.48 -20.17
CA LEU A 174 11.58 -9.65 -19.63
C LEU A 174 10.59 -9.29 -20.72
N ALA A 175 9.31 -9.53 -20.52
CA ALA A 175 8.28 -9.21 -21.51
C ALA A 175 8.16 -7.71 -21.75
N ASP A 176 8.06 -6.93 -20.67
CA ASP A 176 7.89 -5.47 -20.71
C ASP A 176 8.67 -4.79 -19.59
N SER A 177 9.70 -4.00 -19.94
CA SER A 177 10.47 -3.24 -18.98
C SER A 177 9.75 -1.97 -18.48
N ALA A 178 8.75 -1.46 -19.20
CA ALA A 178 7.99 -0.28 -18.80
C ALA A 178 7.06 -0.59 -17.60
N ALA A 179 6.63 -1.84 -17.45
CA ALA A 179 5.81 -2.29 -16.32
C ALA A 179 6.58 -2.37 -15.00
N VAL A 180 7.92 -2.32 -15.02
CA VAL A 180 8.76 -2.41 -13.81
C VAL A 180 8.81 -1.06 -13.11
N THR A 181 8.45 -1.04 -11.84
CA THR A 181 8.43 0.19 -11.01
C THR A 181 9.57 0.27 -10.02
N ALA A 182 10.20 -0.86 -9.68
CA ALA A 182 11.34 -0.92 -8.77
C ALA A 182 12.27 -2.08 -9.12
N MET A 183 13.54 -2.00 -8.72
CA MET A 183 14.52 -3.08 -8.86
C MET A 183 15.37 -3.16 -7.61
N ILE A 184 15.58 -4.39 -7.12
CA ILE A 184 16.45 -4.71 -6.00
C ILE A 184 17.44 -5.77 -6.44
N LEU A 185 18.71 -5.55 -6.12
CA LEU A 185 19.73 -6.59 -6.09
C LEU A 185 19.99 -6.96 -4.62
N ASP A 186 19.56 -8.16 -4.23
CA ASP A 186 20.01 -8.78 -2.99
C ASP A 186 21.19 -9.68 -3.36
N ILE A 187 22.33 -9.54 -2.70
CA ILE A 187 23.53 -10.33 -3.01
C ILE A 187 24.27 -10.69 -1.73
N ASP A 188 24.55 -11.97 -1.59
CA ASP A 188 25.51 -12.44 -0.60
C ASP A 188 26.88 -12.50 -1.25
N TYR A 189 27.85 -11.82 -0.67
CA TYR A 189 29.17 -11.63 -1.28
C TYR A 189 30.26 -11.57 -0.22
N ASP A 190 31.45 -11.97 -0.64
CA ASP A 190 32.70 -11.94 0.10
C ASP A 190 33.85 -11.63 -0.86
N ASP A 191 34.64 -10.57 -0.76
CA ASP A 191 34.60 -9.36 0.12
C ASP A 191 34.01 -8.14 -0.58
N GLY A 192 34.08 -8.09 -1.91
CA GLY A 192 33.64 -6.94 -2.71
C GLY A 192 33.17 -7.32 -4.11
N PHE A 193 32.24 -6.55 -4.66
CA PHE A 193 31.70 -6.83 -5.98
C PHE A 193 31.37 -5.56 -6.78
N VAL A 194 31.20 -5.76 -8.09
CA VAL A 194 30.51 -4.83 -9.00
C VAL A 194 29.52 -5.60 -9.84
N ALA A 195 28.30 -5.09 -9.98
CA ALA A 195 27.24 -5.63 -10.83
C ALA A 195 26.85 -4.67 -11.95
N TRP A 196 26.71 -5.21 -13.16
CA TRP A 196 26.26 -4.49 -14.35
C TRP A 196 25.04 -5.17 -14.95
N LEU A 197 24.05 -4.37 -15.34
CA LEU A 197 22.92 -4.81 -16.13
C LEU A 197 23.05 -4.21 -17.55
N ASN A 198 23.15 -5.06 -18.57
CA ASN A 198 23.34 -4.65 -19.96
C ASN A 198 24.51 -3.66 -20.19
N GLY A 199 25.58 -3.78 -19.39
CA GLY A 199 26.75 -2.93 -19.44
C GLY A 199 26.70 -1.66 -18.61
N ILE A 200 25.57 -1.38 -17.95
CA ILE A 200 25.38 -0.24 -17.03
C ILE A 200 25.61 -0.74 -15.60
N GLU A 201 26.52 -0.07 -14.86
CA GLU A 201 26.75 -0.39 -13.45
C GLU A 201 25.49 -0.08 -12.62
N ILE A 202 25.00 -1.11 -11.91
CA ILE A 202 23.80 -1.02 -11.07
C ILE A 202 24.11 -1.05 -9.58
N ALA A 203 25.17 -1.76 -9.16
CA ALA A 203 25.57 -1.85 -7.75
C ALA A 203 27.07 -2.10 -7.63
N ARG A 204 27.63 -1.68 -6.50
CA ARG A 204 29.04 -1.91 -6.13
C ARG A 204 29.21 -1.84 -4.62
N ALA A 205 30.04 -2.71 -4.07
CA ALA A 205 30.51 -2.61 -2.70
C ALA A 205 31.98 -3.00 -2.62
N ASN A 206 32.75 -2.33 -1.79
CA ASN A 206 34.12 -2.63 -1.36
C ASN A 206 35.15 -2.81 -2.50
N LEU A 207 34.88 -2.37 -3.72
CA LEU A 207 35.69 -2.67 -4.89
C LEU A 207 35.87 -1.48 -5.83
N GLY A 208 37.03 -0.82 -5.78
CA GLY A 208 37.45 0.21 -6.73
C GLY A 208 36.55 1.45 -6.81
N GLN A 209 36.62 2.20 -7.89
CA GLN A 209 35.84 3.43 -8.10
C GLN A 209 34.61 3.18 -8.97
N LYS A 210 33.49 3.85 -8.64
CA LYS A 210 32.26 3.82 -9.43
C LYS A 210 32.53 4.22 -10.88
N GLY A 211 31.95 3.46 -11.84
CA GLY A 211 32.09 3.69 -13.26
C GLY A 211 33.40 3.17 -13.88
N VAL A 212 34.33 2.62 -13.07
CA VAL A 212 35.57 2.03 -13.55
C VAL A 212 35.53 0.50 -13.36
N GLN A 213 35.75 -0.28 -14.41
CA GLN A 213 35.86 -1.73 -14.28
C GLN A 213 37.12 -2.08 -13.47
N PRO A 214 36.99 -2.86 -12.37
CA PRO A 214 38.16 -3.26 -11.58
C PRO A 214 39.11 -4.16 -12.38
N ALA A 215 40.39 -4.01 -12.17
CA ALA A 215 41.37 -4.97 -12.68
C ALA A 215 41.15 -6.35 -12.01
N TRP A 216 41.35 -7.43 -12.74
CA TRP A 216 41.10 -8.79 -12.27
C TRP A 216 41.85 -9.17 -10.95
N ASN A 217 42.96 -8.49 -10.68
CA ASN A 217 43.81 -8.70 -9.50
C ASN A 217 43.70 -7.58 -8.44
N LEU A 218 42.72 -6.68 -8.55
CA LEU A 218 42.44 -5.68 -7.52
C LEU A 218 41.86 -6.36 -6.29
N ALA A 219 42.46 -6.18 -5.12
CA ALA A 219 41.90 -6.63 -3.88
C ALA A 219 40.69 -5.82 -3.44
N ALA A 220 39.70 -6.45 -2.86
CA ALA A 220 38.56 -5.75 -2.22
C ALA A 220 39.04 -5.06 -0.91
N ASN A 221 38.38 -3.95 -0.56
CA ASN A 221 38.64 -3.21 0.67
C ASN A 221 37.44 -2.26 0.96
N PRO A 222 36.89 -2.29 2.19
CA PRO A 222 37.25 -3.16 3.34
C PRO A 222 36.83 -4.63 3.16
N ASP A 223 37.22 -5.46 4.11
CA ASP A 223 36.78 -6.87 4.22
C ASP A 223 35.24 -6.90 4.44
N HIS A 224 34.60 -7.94 3.91
CA HIS A 224 33.18 -8.18 4.10
C HIS A 224 32.88 -9.69 4.07
N GLU A 225 32.25 -10.19 5.12
CA GLU A 225 31.85 -11.57 5.27
C GLU A 225 30.45 -11.82 4.68
N ALA A 226 30.26 -12.91 3.96
CA ALA A 226 28.97 -13.36 3.50
C ALA A 226 28.00 -13.63 4.66
N ASN A 227 26.70 -13.53 4.40
CA ASN A 227 25.65 -13.56 5.42
C ASN A 227 24.86 -14.88 5.44
N ILE A 228 24.59 -15.46 4.26
CA ILE A 228 23.66 -16.59 4.12
C ILE A 228 24.13 -17.83 4.88
N TYR A 229 25.43 -18.15 4.87
CA TYR A 229 25.96 -19.29 5.61
C TYR A 229 25.77 -19.17 7.13
N ARG A 230 25.61 -17.92 7.63
CA ARG A 230 25.30 -17.62 9.05
C ARG A 230 23.79 -17.59 9.34
N GLY A 231 22.95 -17.86 8.34
CA GLY A 231 21.49 -17.77 8.47
C GLY A 231 20.93 -16.36 8.46
N LEU A 232 21.72 -15.37 8.01
CA LEU A 232 21.31 -13.98 7.87
C LEU A 232 20.85 -13.70 6.42
N PRO A 233 20.05 -12.63 6.18
CA PRO A 233 19.67 -12.25 4.83
C PRO A 233 20.88 -11.71 4.04
N PRO A 234 20.87 -11.83 2.69
CA PRO A 234 21.86 -11.18 1.84
C PRO A 234 21.76 -9.64 1.95
N ASP A 235 22.83 -8.94 1.57
CA ASP A 235 22.85 -7.48 1.52
C ASP A 235 21.96 -6.95 0.40
N ARG A 236 21.25 -5.88 0.66
CA ARG A 236 20.26 -5.29 -0.24
C ARG A 236 20.71 -3.98 -0.85
N PHE A 237 20.59 -3.89 -2.18
CA PHE A 237 20.87 -2.69 -2.98
C PHE A 237 19.64 -2.28 -3.77
N LEU A 238 19.09 -1.09 -3.47
CA LEU A 238 18.02 -0.47 -4.25
C LEU A 238 18.63 0.16 -5.52
N ILE A 239 18.12 -0.22 -6.69
CA ILE A 239 18.68 0.20 -7.97
C ILE A 239 17.90 1.39 -8.52
N ALA A 240 18.39 2.60 -8.26
CA ALA A 240 17.70 3.82 -8.67
C ALA A 240 17.70 4.05 -10.19
N ASN A 241 18.76 3.62 -10.89
CA ASN A 241 18.94 3.82 -12.33
C ASN A 241 18.48 2.62 -13.19
N PHE A 242 17.59 1.78 -12.66
CA PHE A 242 17.17 0.55 -13.35
C PHE A 242 16.53 0.81 -14.71
N ARG A 243 15.81 1.92 -14.89
CA ARG A 243 15.16 2.27 -16.16
C ARG A 243 16.15 2.51 -17.30
N GLU A 244 17.37 2.94 -17.00
CA GLU A 244 18.45 3.11 -17.98
C GLU A 244 19.06 1.76 -18.37
N ALA A 245 19.12 0.83 -17.40
CA ALA A 245 19.79 -0.45 -17.55
C ALA A 245 18.88 -1.58 -18.07
N LEU A 246 17.59 -1.60 -17.70
CA LEU A 246 16.65 -2.66 -18.01
C LEU A 246 16.03 -2.49 -19.40
N ARG A 247 15.77 -3.61 -20.09
CA ARG A 247 15.19 -3.63 -21.45
C ARG A 247 14.11 -4.70 -21.54
N SER A 248 13.11 -4.47 -22.39
CA SER A 248 12.23 -5.55 -22.84
C SER A 248 13.02 -6.52 -23.71
N GLY A 249 12.71 -7.80 -23.62
CA GLY A 249 13.46 -8.88 -24.25
C GLY A 249 14.63 -9.37 -23.40
N ARG A 250 15.74 -9.77 -24.04
CA ARG A 250 16.89 -10.36 -23.39
C ARG A 250 17.73 -9.32 -22.62
N ASN A 251 17.96 -9.58 -21.35
CA ASN A 251 18.83 -8.82 -20.45
C ASN A 251 20.02 -9.68 -20.03
N LEU A 252 21.13 -9.03 -19.64
CA LEU A 252 22.34 -9.66 -19.12
C LEU A 252 22.71 -9.01 -17.79
N LEU A 253 22.73 -9.81 -16.72
CA LEU A 253 23.38 -9.45 -15.46
C LEU A 253 24.83 -10.00 -15.48
N ALA A 254 25.79 -9.12 -15.25
CA ALA A 254 27.21 -9.45 -15.15
C ALA A 254 27.71 -9.02 -13.75
N ILE A 255 28.41 -9.91 -13.05
CA ILE A 255 28.97 -9.63 -11.72
C ILE A 255 30.44 -10.02 -11.70
N GLN A 256 31.25 -9.12 -11.14
CA GLN A 256 32.64 -9.36 -10.82
C GLN A 256 32.76 -9.31 -9.30
N ILE A 257 33.16 -10.44 -8.70
CA ILE A 257 33.39 -10.56 -7.25
C ILE A 257 34.85 -10.68 -6.97
N HIS A 258 35.31 -10.11 -5.87
CA HIS A 258 36.72 -10.05 -5.49
C HIS A 258 36.92 -10.35 -4.00
N ASN A 259 37.95 -11.07 -3.75
CA ASN A 259 38.54 -11.28 -2.44
C ASN A 259 39.44 -10.11 -2.01
N ASN A 260 39.68 -9.97 -0.72
CA ASN A 260 40.64 -9.02 -0.15
C ASN A 260 42.09 -9.46 -0.35
N SER A 261 42.34 -10.79 -0.46
CA SER A 261 43.68 -11.36 -0.69
C SER A 261 43.59 -12.75 -1.31
N THR A 262 44.74 -13.24 -1.83
CA THR A 262 44.88 -14.63 -2.28
C THR A 262 44.97 -15.65 -1.14
N SER A 263 45.08 -15.21 0.10
CA SER A 263 45.11 -16.06 1.30
C SER A 263 43.75 -16.05 2.05
N SER A 264 42.71 -15.44 1.51
CA SER A 264 41.36 -15.53 2.10
C SER A 264 40.89 -16.98 2.17
N SER A 265 40.18 -17.31 3.25
CA SER A 265 39.64 -18.65 3.51
C SER A 265 38.45 -19.00 2.65
N ASP A 266 37.78 -17.98 2.12
CA ASP A 266 36.46 -18.04 1.47
C ASP A 266 36.31 -17.00 0.35
N LEU A 267 35.23 -17.13 -0.41
CA LEU A 267 34.70 -16.22 -1.41
C LEU A 267 33.29 -16.69 -1.75
N SER A 268 32.32 -15.82 -1.70
CA SER A 268 30.91 -16.16 -2.02
C SER A 268 30.27 -15.19 -2.98
N MET A 269 29.45 -15.71 -3.93
CA MET A 269 28.60 -14.93 -4.84
C MET A 269 27.25 -15.61 -4.98
N ILE A 270 26.24 -15.10 -4.26
CA ILE A 270 24.85 -15.59 -4.33
C ILE A 270 23.91 -14.41 -4.61
N PRO A 271 23.69 -14.03 -5.87
CA PRO A 271 22.85 -12.89 -6.22
C PRO A 271 21.39 -13.29 -6.45
N PHE A 272 20.48 -12.34 -6.12
CA PHE A 272 19.08 -12.35 -6.45
C PHE A 272 18.73 -11.00 -7.08
N LEU A 273 18.12 -11.00 -8.26
CA LEU A 273 17.62 -9.78 -8.88
C LEU A 273 16.09 -9.82 -8.85
N SER A 274 15.49 -8.88 -8.16
CA SER A 274 14.03 -8.79 -8.03
C SER A 274 13.49 -7.52 -8.68
N LEU A 275 12.41 -7.66 -9.43
CA LEU A 275 11.70 -6.60 -10.11
C LEU A 275 10.35 -6.38 -9.45
N GLY A 276 10.03 -5.11 -9.16
CA GLY A 276 8.76 -4.69 -8.55
C GLY A 276 7.76 -4.23 -9.60
N TYR A 277 6.49 -4.56 -9.39
CA TYR A 277 5.37 -4.25 -10.29
C TYR A 277 4.19 -3.69 -9.50
N THR A 278 3.35 -2.88 -10.13
CA THR A 278 2.06 -2.43 -9.56
C THR A 278 0.97 -3.50 -9.62
N ALA A 279 1.13 -4.53 -10.47
CA ALA A 279 0.27 -5.71 -10.56
C ALA A 279 1.09 -6.92 -11.03
N PRO A 280 0.73 -8.16 -10.68
CA PRO A 280 1.45 -9.34 -11.13
C PRO A 280 1.48 -9.42 -12.67
N PRO A 281 2.63 -9.70 -13.31
CA PRO A 281 2.69 -10.02 -14.72
C PRO A 281 1.93 -11.33 -15.03
N ALA A 282 1.56 -11.56 -16.29
CA ALA A 282 0.71 -12.70 -16.69
C ALA A 282 1.36 -14.06 -16.38
N ASP A 283 2.67 -14.14 -16.37
CA ASP A 283 3.50 -15.33 -16.11
C ASP A 283 4.22 -15.27 -14.75
N ALA A 284 3.61 -14.57 -13.77
CA ALA A 284 4.18 -14.34 -12.45
C ALA A 284 4.60 -15.65 -11.76
N ALA A 285 5.88 -15.75 -11.40
CA ALA A 285 6.44 -16.83 -10.59
C ALA A 285 6.65 -16.44 -9.12
N GLY A 286 6.54 -15.14 -8.83
CA GLY A 286 6.69 -14.54 -7.51
C GLY A 286 8.15 -14.34 -7.07
N SER A 287 8.32 -13.81 -5.88
CA SER A 287 9.64 -13.58 -5.28
C SER A 287 10.30 -14.88 -4.79
N ASP A 288 11.62 -14.86 -4.65
CA ASP A 288 12.33 -15.95 -3.97
C ASP A 288 11.93 -15.98 -2.49
N PRO A 289 11.55 -17.15 -1.93
CA PRO A 289 11.05 -17.24 -0.54
C PRO A 289 12.10 -16.94 0.54
N ARG A 290 13.38 -16.85 0.18
CA ARG A 290 14.46 -16.44 1.09
C ARG A 290 14.52 -14.94 1.30
N LEU A 291 13.86 -14.16 0.43
CA LEU A 291 13.89 -12.71 0.47
C LEU A 291 12.64 -12.16 1.15
N VAL A 292 12.80 -11.17 2.00
CA VAL A 292 11.70 -10.39 2.54
C VAL A 292 11.51 -9.17 1.64
N LEU A 293 10.53 -9.25 0.73
CA LEU A 293 10.20 -8.20 -0.23
C LEU A 293 8.80 -7.66 0.08
N ASN A 294 8.74 -6.55 0.80
CA ASN A 294 7.49 -5.92 1.19
C ASN A 294 6.84 -5.21 0.01
N LYS A 295 5.51 -5.20 -0.01
CA LYS A 295 4.78 -4.28 -0.87
C LYS A 295 5.07 -2.86 -0.40
N THR A 296 5.17 -1.93 -1.35
CA THR A 296 5.37 -0.51 -1.05
C THR A 296 4.24 0.32 -1.66
N HIS A 297 3.98 1.47 -1.06
CA HIS A 297 2.94 2.39 -1.49
C HIS A 297 3.55 3.70 -1.98
N MET A 298 2.77 4.51 -2.66
CA MET A 298 3.14 5.89 -2.93
C MET A 298 2.89 6.74 -1.68
N HIS A 299 3.75 7.75 -1.48
CA HIS A 299 3.65 8.71 -0.40
C HIS A 299 3.62 10.12 -0.97
N THR A 300 2.70 10.96 -0.52
CA THR A 300 2.65 12.36 -0.97
C THR A 300 3.76 13.19 -0.32
N ASN A 301 3.97 14.41 -0.85
CA ASN A 301 4.84 15.42 -0.24
C ASN A 301 4.10 16.34 0.74
N PHE A 302 2.96 15.88 1.25
CA PHE A 302 2.14 16.57 2.25
C PHE A 302 1.49 15.54 3.18
N ALA A 303 1.12 15.98 4.38
CA ALA A 303 0.30 15.22 5.33
C ALA A 303 -1.12 15.80 5.34
N ILE A 304 -2.11 15.00 5.76
CA ILE A 304 -3.51 15.42 5.89
C ILE A 304 -3.71 15.98 7.30
N SER A 305 -4.38 17.13 7.40
CA SER A 305 -4.65 17.76 8.70
C SER A 305 -5.70 16.99 9.49
N ALA A 306 -5.39 16.59 10.73
CA ALA A 306 -6.36 15.97 11.64
C ALA A 306 -7.56 16.89 11.98
N SER A 307 -7.42 18.22 11.84
CA SER A 307 -8.53 19.17 12.00
C SER A 307 -9.45 19.29 10.78
N GLY A 308 -9.16 18.51 9.73
CA GLY A 308 -9.86 18.53 8.47
C GLY A 308 -9.30 19.56 7.48
N GLU A 309 -9.46 19.25 6.20
CA GLU A 309 -9.04 20.12 5.08
C GLU A 309 -9.68 19.74 3.76
N THR A 310 -9.36 20.48 2.69
CA THR A 310 -9.81 20.17 1.34
C THR A 310 -8.72 19.46 0.58
N LEU A 311 -9.02 18.26 0.05
CA LEU A 311 -8.16 17.52 -0.85
C LEU A 311 -8.67 17.67 -2.29
N LEU A 312 -7.73 17.76 -3.23
CA LEU A 312 -7.96 17.92 -4.66
C LEU A 312 -7.30 16.79 -5.43
N LEU A 313 -8.01 16.25 -6.43
CA LEU A 313 -7.47 15.41 -7.48
C LEU A 313 -7.60 16.17 -8.80
N SER A 314 -6.49 16.32 -9.54
CA SER A 314 -6.45 16.95 -10.85
C SER A 314 -5.94 15.98 -11.91
N ASN A 315 -6.40 16.12 -13.16
CA ASN A 315 -5.88 15.33 -14.28
C ASN A 315 -4.53 15.85 -14.77
N GLY A 316 -3.89 15.14 -15.72
CA GLY A 316 -2.59 15.49 -16.28
C GLY A 316 -2.54 16.86 -17.02
N ALA A 317 -3.69 17.46 -17.33
CA ALA A 317 -3.80 18.83 -17.84
C ALA A 317 -3.94 19.88 -16.70
N GLY A 318 -3.93 19.47 -15.44
CA GLY A 318 -4.09 20.33 -14.27
C GLY A 318 -5.53 20.72 -13.94
N ALA A 319 -6.54 20.18 -14.64
CA ALA A 319 -7.94 20.43 -14.33
C ALA A 319 -8.37 19.58 -13.12
N ILE A 320 -9.03 20.21 -12.14
CA ILE A 320 -9.59 19.51 -10.98
C ILE A 320 -10.71 18.59 -11.44
N VAL A 321 -10.58 17.30 -11.17
CA VAL A 321 -11.57 16.26 -11.51
C VAL A 321 -12.36 15.79 -10.30
N ASP A 322 -11.78 15.92 -9.11
CA ASP A 322 -12.49 15.69 -7.84
C ASP A 322 -11.98 16.64 -6.76
N SER A 323 -12.87 17.03 -5.86
CA SER A 323 -12.55 17.88 -4.71
C SER A 323 -13.42 17.47 -3.54
N ILE A 324 -12.80 17.20 -2.41
CA ILE A 324 -13.51 16.81 -1.19
C ILE A 324 -13.07 17.67 -0.03
N THR A 325 -13.99 17.93 0.91
CA THR A 325 -13.66 18.48 2.21
C THR A 325 -13.72 17.35 3.24
N VAL A 326 -12.59 17.02 3.81
CA VAL A 326 -12.46 16.04 4.90
C VAL A 326 -12.75 16.78 6.20
N PRO A 327 -13.70 16.34 7.03
CA PRO A 327 -13.92 16.93 8.36
C PRO A 327 -12.80 16.51 9.32
N ALA A 328 -12.78 17.04 10.52
CA ALA A 328 -11.99 16.48 11.61
C ALA A 328 -12.47 15.06 11.89
N LEU A 329 -11.55 14.08 11.80
CA LEU A 329 -11.88 12.66 11.98
C LEU A 329 -11.43 12.18 13.36
N PRO A 330 -12.22 11.32 14.04
CA PRO A 330 -11.72 10.55 15.16
C PRO A 330 -10.59 9.60 14.73
N THR A 331 -9.70 9.30 15.66
CA THR A 331 -8.57 8.38 15.41
C THR A 331 -9.06 7.01 14.95
N ASP A 332 -8.36 6.47 13.95
CA ASP A 332 -8.62 5.16 13.33
C ASP A 332 -10.01 4.99 12.68
N LEU A 333 -10.70 6.10 12.39
CA LEU A 333 -11.88 6.12 11.54
C LEU A 333 -11.58 6.83 10.22
N SER A 334 -12.33 6.48 9.17
CA SER A 334 -12.16 7.06 7.84
C SER A 334 -13.41 7.82 7.37
N TRP A 335 -13.20 8.75 6.44
CA TRP A 335 -14.24 9.43 5.68
C TRP A 335 -14.33 8.76 4.31
N ALA A 336 -15.42 8.04 4.05
CA ALA A 336 -15.53 7.12 2.92
C ALA A 336 -16.77 7.38 2.04
N ARG A 337 -16.63 7.24 0.73
CA ARG A 337 -17.74 7.23 -0.21
C ARG A 337 -18.48 5.89 -0.17
N VAL A 338 -19.78 5.90 -0.01
CA VAL A 338 -20.63 4.70 -0.08
C VAL A 338 -21.81 4.96 -1.00
N PRO A 339 -21.91 4.21 -2.11
CA PRO A 339 -20.94 3.23 -2.65
C PRO A 339 -19.68 3.91 -3.19
N ASP A 340 -18.64 3.09 -3.51
CA ASP A 340 -17.39 3.56 -4.12
C ASP A 340 -17.64 4.49 -5.31
N GLY A 341 -16.88 5.59 -5.37
CA GLY A 341 -17.01 6.63 -6.38
C GLY A 341 -18.33 7.39 -6.33
N GLY A 342 -19.24 7.07 -5.40
CA GLY A 342 -20.52 7.73 -5.20
C GLY A 342 -20.41 9.15 -4.67
N ASN A 343 -21.55 9.81 -4.45
CA ASN A 343 -21.58 11.18 -3.93
C ASN A 343 -21.84 11.24 -2.42
N LYS A 344 -22.34 10.15 -1.81
CA LYS A 344 -22.57 10.09 -0.37
C LYS A 344 -21.27 9.78 0.35
N TRP A 345 -20.94 10.56 1.37
CA TRP A 345 -19.85 10.33 2.29
C TRP A 345 -20.39 9.93 3.66
N ILE A 346 -19.69 9.03 4.33
CA ILE A 346 -19.99 8.60 5.70
C ILE A 346 -18.71 8.60 6.55
N LEU A 347 -18.88 8.78 7.85
CA LEU A 347 -17.86 8.37 8.81
C LEU A 347 -17.92 6.85 8.94
N ALA A 348 -16.93 6.16 8.39
CA ALA A 348 -16.91 4.70 8.33
C ALA A 348 -16.41 4.11 9.66
N ALA A 349 -17.19 3.18 10.22
CA ALA A 349 -16.85 2.50 11.47
C ALA A 349 -15.65 1.56 11.32
N VAL A 350 -15.44 1.03 10.12
CA VAL A 350 -14.32 0.17 9.76
C VAL A 350 -13.76 0.69 8.43
N PRO A 351 -12.55 1.25 8.41
CA PRO A 351 -11.87 1.64 7.18
C PRO A 351 -11.62 0.43 6.27
N THR A 352 -11.58 0.66 4.94
CA THR A 352 -11.52 -0.41 3.94
C THR A 352 -10.43 -0.20 2.88
N PRO A 353 -9.16 0.15 3.23
CA PRO A 353 -8.12 0.45 2.26
C PRO A 353 -7.88 -0.72 1.30
N GLY A 354 -7.89 -0.44 -0.01
CA GLY A 354 -7.72 -1.42 -1.09
C GLY A 354 -8.92 -2.33 -1.32
N GLN A 355 -10.09 -2.01 -0.76
CA GLN A 355 -11.30 -2.80 -0.87
C GLN A 355 -12.54 -1.91 -1.04
N ALA A 356 -13.68 -2.53 -1.41
CA ALA A 356 -14.94 -1.83 -1.54
C ALA A 356 -15.41 -1.23 -0.21
N ASN A 357 -15.84 0.03 -0.22
CA ASN A 357 -16.42 0.73 0.92
C ASN A 357 -17.80 0.15 1.25
N ASN A 358 -17.85 -0.78 2.19
CA ASN A 358 -19.07 -1.44 2.64
C ASN A 358 -19.33 -1.25 4.14
N SER A 359 -18.56 -0.37 4.79
CA SER A 359 -18.67 -0.07 6.21
C SER A 359 -20.01 0.56 6.55
N LYS A 360 -20.44 0.34 7.79
CA LYS A 360 -21.57 1.07 8.36
C LYS A 360 -21.12 2.48 8.76
N GLU A 361 -22.03 3.43 8.61
CA GLU A 361 -21.85 4.79 9.09
C GLU A 361 -21.79 4.79 10.62
N VAL A 362 -20.80 5.46 11.19
CA VAL A 362 -20.77 5.75 12.64
C VAL A 362 -21.79 6.85 12.87
N VAL A 363 -22.85 6.50 13.57
CA VAL A 363 -23.83 7.49 14.02
C VAL A 363 -23.52 7.80 15.46
N GLU A 364 -23.30 9.06 15.77
CA GLU A 364 -23.14 9.50 17.15
C GLU A 364 -24.39 9.14 17.95
N LYS A 365 -24.21 8.72 19.19
CA LYS A 365 -25.32 8.38 20.10
C LYS A 365 -25.59 9.51 21.06
N ALA A 366 -26.85 9.69 21.41
CA ALA A 366 -27.21 10.53 22.54
C ALA A 366 -26.51 10.03 23.82
N ALA A 367 -26.10 10.93 24.68
CA ALA A 367 -25.51 10.58 25.95
C ALA A 367 -26.48 9.79 26.84
N ALA A 368 -25.96 9.09 27.84
CA ALA A 368 -26.77 8.35 28.80
C ALA A 368 -27.76 9.27 29.54
N ALA A 369 -28.94 8.76 29.85
CA ALA A 369 -29.83 9.44 30.76
C ALA A 369 -29.27 9.36 32.20
N GLU A 370 -29.22 10.50 32.87
CA GLU A 370 -28.72 10.63 34.22
C GLU A 370 -29.89 10.70 35.21
N PHE A 371 -29.81 9.94 36.29
CA PHE A 371 -30.81 9.90 37.37
C PHE A 371 -30.35 10.76 38.53
N SER A 372 -31.19 11.67 39.03
CA SER A 372 -30.88 12.46 40.23
C SER A 372 -30.85 11.62 41.51
N LYS A 373 -31.32 10.36 41.47
CA LYS A 373 -31.23 9.39 42.54
C LYS A 373 -30.82 8.01 42.02
N SER A 374 -29.92 7.37 42.71
CA SER A 374 -29.49 5.99 42.40
C SER A 374 -30.52 4.96 42.79
N GLY A 375 -30.52 3.78 42.11
CA GLY A 375 -31.26 2.60 42.55
C GLY A 375 -30.85 2.20 43.94
N GLY A 376 -31.77 1.57 44.68
CA GLY A 376 -31.55 1.14 46.06
C GLY A 376 -32.79 1.02 46.89
N PHE A 377 -32.64 0.97 48.23
CA PHE A 377 -33.70 0.80 49.18
C PHE A 377 -34.16 2.16 49.72
N TYR A 378 -35.49 2.38 49.74
CA TYR A 378 -36.11 3.62 50.21
C TYR A 378 -37.27 3.29 51.12
N GLN A 379 -37.37 4.02 52.23
CA GLN A 379 -38.45 3.76 53.24
C GLN A 379 -39.74 4.52 52.91
N GLN A 380 -39.66 5.63 52.15
CA GLN A 380 -40.79 6.49 51.86
C GLN A 380 -40.90 6.74 50.35
N PRO A 381 -42.12 6.96 49.85
CA PRO A 381 -42.29 7.44 48.48
C PRO A 381 -41.49 8.73 48.19
N PHE A 382 -40.96 8.84 47.00
CA PHE A 382 -40.14 10.01 46.60
C PHE A 382 -40.27 10.30 45.09
N THR A 383 -39.67 11.39 44.66
CA THR A 383 -39.52 11.76 43.26
C THR A 383 -38.04 11.87 42.92
N PHE A 384 -37.73 11.65 41.65
CA PHE A 384 -36.42 11.93 41.07
C PHE A 384 -36.58 12.58 39.69
N THR A 385 -35.53 13.19 39.15
CA THR A 385 -35.49 13.76 37.82
C THR A 385 -34.54 12.99 36.93
N LEU A 386 -34.78 13.03 35.61
CA LEU A 386 -33.92 12.55 34.56
C LEU A 386 -33.35 13.73 33.80
N SER A 387 -32.06 13.72 33.51
CA SER A 387 -31.37 14.68 32.67
C SER A 387 -30.52 13.97 31.61
N CYS A 388 -30.14 14.68 30.55
CA CYS A 388 -29.21 14.20 29.54
C CYS A 388 -28.33 15.39 29.08
N PRO A 389 -27.00 15.24 29.03
CA PRO A 389 -26.11 16.30 28.59
C PRO A 389 -26.21 16.61 27.09
N THR A 390 -26.77 15.72 26.27
CA THR A 390 -26.93 15.96 24.83
C THR A 390 -27.95 17.07 24.58
N PRO A 391 -27.59 18.17 23.88
CA PRO A 391 -28.51 19.24 23.59
C PRO A 391 -29.72 18.78 22.78
N GLY A 392 -30.94 19.22 23.17
CA GLY A 392 -32.18 18.86 22.51
C GLY A 392 -32.63 17.41 22.68
N ALA A 393 -31.97 16.64 23.54
CA ALA A 393 -32.37 15.28 23.81
C ALA A 393 -33.71 15.22 24.58
N THR A 394 -34.55 14.27 24.23
CA THR A 394 -35.74 13.84 24.98
C THR A 394 -35.44 12.53 25.69
N ILE A 395 -35.91 12.36 26.93
CA ILE A 395 -35.72 11.12 27.67
C ILE A 395 -37.05 10.39 27.72
N ARG A 396 -37.00 9.11 27.40
CA ARG A 396 -38.16 8.21 27.54
C ARG A 396 -37.82 7.09 28.55
N TYR A 397 -38.84 6.60 29.23
CA TYR A 397 -38.63 5.59 30.26
C TYR A 397 -39.76 4.56 30.30
N THR A 398 -39.49 3.39 30.84
CA THR A 398 -40.43 2.32 31.14
C THR A 398 -40.42 1.96 32.65
N ARG A 399 -41.49 1.34 33.13
CA ARG A 399 -41.64 0.89 34.52
C ARG A 399 -41.84 -0.62 34.66
N ASP A 400 -41.93 -1.31 33.55
CA ASP A 400 -42.24 -2.75 33.45
C ASP A 400 -41.01 -3.61 33.10
N GLY A 401 -39.82 -2.97 33.02
CA GLY A 401 -38.60 -3.63 32.64
C GLY A 401 -38.36 -3.77 31.12
N SER A 402 -39.31 -3.33 30.29
CA SER A 402 -39.11 -3.28 28.84
C SER A 402 -38.06 -2.25 28.46
N GLU A 403 -37.45 -2.41 27.28
CA GLU A 403 -36.48 -1.44 26.77
C GLU A 403 -37.20 -0.17 26.25
N PRO A 404 -36.81 1.05 26.70
CA PRO A 404 -37.41 2.28 26.23
C PRO A 404 -37.14 2.50 24.73
N ASP A 405 -38.20 2.77 23.98
CA ASP A 405 -38.19 3.14 22.57
C ASP A 405 -38.72 4.57 22.35
N SER A 406 -38.84 5.00 21.10
CA SER A 406 -39.33 6.32 20.75
C SER A 406 -40.83 6.55 21.06
N LEU A 407 -41.58 5.53 21.40
CA LEU A 407 -42.99 5.56 21.76
C LEU A 407 -43.22 5.42 23.26
N SER A 408 -42.22 5.04 24.03
CA SER A 408 -42.30 4.87 25.49
C SER A 408 -42.60 6.21 26.19
N THR A 409 -42.95 6.17 27.47
CA THR A 409 -43.36 7.35 28.25
C THR A 409 -42.32 8.45 28.21
N LEU A 410 -42.71 9.65 27.74
CA LEU A 410 -41.86 10.83 27.75
C LEU A 410 -41.64 11.34 29.17
N CYS A 411 -40.38 11.57 29.56
CA CYS A 411 -40.06 12.23 30.82
C CYS A 411 -40.22 13.77 30.62
N SER A 412 -41.37 14.30 31.06
CA SER A 412 -41.65 15.75 30.99
C SER A 412 -41.48 16.46 32.35
N GLY A 413 -41.03 15.74 33.38
CA GLY A 413 -40.83 16.29 34.74
C GLY A 413 -40.46 15.21 35.74
N PRO A 414 -40.49 15.52 37.07
CA PRO A 414 -40.11 14.56 38.09
C PRO A 414 -40.95 13.26 38.04
N VAL A 415 -40.25 12.14 38.16
CA VAL A 415 -40.82 10.78 38.13
C VAL A 415 -41.08 10.35 39.58
N SER A 416 -42.35 10.00 39.90
CA SER A 416 -42.74 9.55 41.27
C SER A 416 -42.56 8.07 41.42
N ILE A 417 -42.01 7.65 42.55
CA ILE A 417 -41.92 6.25 43.03
C ILE A 417 -42.75 6.09 44.26
N GLY A 418 -43.83 5.31 44.17
CA GLY A 418 -44.74 5.00 45.29
C GLY A 418 -44.77 3.53 45.69
N ALA A 419 -44.10 2.67 44.91
CA ALA A 419 -43.97 1.23 45.18
C ALA A 419 -42.63 0.75 44.57
N THR A 420 -42.19 -0.44 44.94
CA THR A 420 -41.01 -1.09 44.32
C THR A 420 -41.16 -1.11 42.80
N THR A 421 -40.19 -0.50 42.09
CA THR A 421 -40.29 -0.26 40.66
C THR A 421 -38.91 -0.31 40.01
N VAL A 422 -38.82 -0.94 38.84
CA VAL A 422 -37.70 -0.84 37.92
C VAL A 422 -37.97 0.31 36.94
N ILE A 423 -37.02 1.23 36.83
CA ILE A 423 -37.06 2.28 35.81
C ILE A 423 -35.92 2.02 34.84
N ARG A 424 -36.27 1.91 33.56
CA ARG A 424 -35.30 1.93 32.46
C ARG A 424 -35.51 3.22 31.70
N ALA A 425 -34.41 3.95 31.43
CA ALA A 425 -34.48 5.23 30.76
C ALA A 425 -33.46 5.28 29.62
N ARG A 426 -33.84 5.95 28.55
CA ARG A 426 -33.01 6.15 27.32
C ARG A 426 -33.24 7.55 26.75
N ALA A 427 -32.15 8.19 26.35
CA ALA A 427 -32.19 9.48 25.68
C ALA A 427 -32.26 9.33 24.17
N PHE A 428 -33.04 10.23 23.51
CA PHE A 428 -33.22 10.33 22.05
C PHE A 428 -32.98 11.77 21.65
N ALA A 429 -32.12 12.00 20.66
CA ALA A 429 -31.85 13.34 20.13
C ALA A 429 -31.92 13.34 18.60
N PRO A 430 -32.39 14.44 17.98
CA PRO A 430 -32.44 14.55 16.51
C PRO A 430 -31.05 14.35 15.89
N GLY A 431 -30.97 13.48 14.87
CA GLY A 431 -29.73 13.22 14.13
C GLY A 431 -28.72 12.30 14.84
N LEU A 432 -29.04 11.81 16.03
CA LEU A 432 -28.21 10.86 16.78
C LEU A 432 -28.94 9.52 16.97
N ASP A 433 -28.17 8.45 17.08
CA ASP A 433 -28.70 7.17 17.58
C ASP A 433 -29.15 7.29 19.02
N PRO A 434 -30.14 6.49 19.46
CA PRO A 434 -30.56 6.46 20.84
C PRO A 434 -29.40 6.13 21.79
N GLY A 435 -29.32 6.85 22.89
CA GLY A 435 -28.34 6.65 23.94
C GLY A 435 -28.42 5.25 24.58
N PRO A 436 -27.47 4.89 25.47
CA PRO A 436 -27.54 3.63 26.21
C PRO A 436 -28.75 3.62 27.14
N VAL A 437 -29.31 2.42 27.37
CA VAL A 437 -30.37 2.23 28.35
C VAL A 437 -29.77 2.16 29.75
N ILE A 438 -30.18 3.05 30.64
CA ILE A 438 -29.79 3.06 32.04
C ILE A 438 -30.94 2.47 32.87
N THR A 439 -30.61 1.55 33.74
CA THR A 439 -31.61 0.82 34.58
C THR A 439 -31.33 1.08 36.04
N HIS A 440 -32.36 1.55 36.76
CA HIS A 440 -32.36 1.65 38.23
C HIS A 440 -33.54 0.92 38.81
N THR A 441 -33.28 0.13 39.85
CA THR A 441 -34.34 -0.52 40.63
C THR A 441 -34.50 0.21 41.99
N PHE A 442 -35.68 0.66 42.26
CA PHE A 442 -36.06 1.33 43.49
C PHE A 442 -36.92 0.39 44.30
N ILE A 443 -36.46 0.00 45.48
CA ILE A 443 -37.16 -0.96 46.40
C ILE A 443 -37.73 -0.12 47.53
N LEU A 444 -39.06 -0.13 47.66
CA LEU A 444 -39.77 0.64 48.65
C LEU A 444 -40.33 -0.23 49.75
N GLY A 445 -40.28 0.24 51.00
CA GLY A 445 -40.98 -0.38 52.14
C GLY A 445 -40.32 -1.64 52.69
N GLN A 446 -38.99 -1.83 52.47
CA GLN A 446 -38.24 -2.87 53.19
C GLN A 446 -37.69 -2.27 54.49
N PRO A 447 -37.68 -3.05 55.60
CA PRO A 447 -37.20 -2.58 56.90
C PRO A 447 -35.71 -2.25 56.93
#